data_d49fbb4465f90e07324d8a2d9408e795
#
_entry.id   d49fbb4465f90e07324d8a2d9408e795
#
_cell.length_a   1.000
_cell.length_b   1.000
_cell.length_c   1.000
_cell.angle_alpha   90.00
_cell.angle_beta   90.00
_cell.angle_gamma   90.00
#
_symmetry.space_group_name_H-M   'P 1'
#
loop_
_entity.id
_entity.type
_entity.pdbx_description
1 polymer ?
#
loop_
_entity_poly.entity_id
_entity_poly.type
_entity_poly.pdbx_seq_one_letter_code
_entity_poly.pdbx_strand_id
1 'polypeptide(L)'
;RFGKTSDRFNLIHGDMRLANLLMDRGAIKVIDFDDCGFSWFLYDCATTVSFFEHNPEVPELIDAWVRGYRRVGALSAEEEAEIDTFVMLRRLLLVAWIGSHSETELAQSMGVAYTQGTLPLCERYLSRFGEARRR
;
A
#
# COMPACT_ATOMS: atom_id res chain seq x y z
N ARG A 1 7.59 -16.39 -2.92
CA ARG A 1 6.28 -17.05 -3.10
C ARG A 1 5.44 -16.33 -4.15
N PHE A 2 5.27 -15.01 -4.07
CA PHE A 2 4.47 -14.23 -5.02
C PHE A 2 5.07 -14.16 -6.44
N GLY A 3 6.41 -14.31 -6.57
CA GLY A 3 7.13 -14.30 -7.84
C GLY A 3 7.34 -12.89 -8.41
N LYS A 4 8.10 -12.84 -9.53
CA LYS A 4 8.47 -11.60 -10.24
C LYS A 4 8.30 -11.76 -11.76
N THR A 5 7.23 -12.41 -12.18
CA THR A 5 6.88 -12.49 -13.61
C THR A 5 6.41 -11.13 -14.11
N SER A 6 6.56 -10.85 -15.39
CA SER A 6 6.32 -9.51 -15.97
C SER A 6 4.85 -9.04 -15.91
N ASP A 7 3.93 -9.95 -15.67
CA ASP A 7 2.50 -9.70 -15.48
C ASP A 7 2.16 -9.13 -14.09
N ARG A 8 3.09 -9.22 -13.12
CA ARG A 8 2.90 -8.75 -11.74
C ARG A 8 4.04 -7.91 -11.18
N PHE A 9 5.18 -7.86 -11.88
CA PHE A 9 6.39 -7.15 -11.46
C PHE A 9 7.00 -6.40 -12.65
N ASN A 10 6.96 -5.06 -12.61
CA ASN A 10 7.56 -4.19 -13.61
C ASN A 10 7.72 -2.78 -13.02
N LEU A 11 7.81 -1.75 -13.88
CA LEU A 11 7.88 -0.36 -13.46
C LEU A 11 6.58 0.04 -12.76
N ILE A 12 6.73 0.60 -11.56
CA ILE A 12 5.64 1.15 -10.75
C ILE A 12 5.95 2.60 -10.37
N HIS A 13 4.96 3.32 -9.86
CA HIS A 13 5.13 4.66 -9.31
C HIS A 13 5.88 4.64 -7.96
N GLY A 14 5.56 3.69 -7.09
CA GLY A 14 6.19 3.48 -5.79
C GLY A 14 5.63 4.33 -4.64
N ASP A 15 4.95 5.45 -4.94
CA ASP A 15 4.33 6.34 -3.94
C ASP A 15 3.00 6.95 -4.41
N MET A 16 2.04 6.11 -4.80
CA MET A 16 0.70 6.52 -5.29
C MET A 16 -0.23 7.04 -4.19
N ARG A 17 0.29 7.64 -3.13
CA ARG A 17 -0.50 8.21 -2.03
C ARG A 17 -1.39 9.37 -2.51
N LEU A 18 -2.45 9.67 -1.76
CA LEU A 18 -3.45 10.69 -2.14
C LEU A 18 -2.84 12.07 -2.41
N ALA A 19 -1.76 12.45 -1.71
CA ALA A 19 -1.06 13.72 -1.93
C ALA A 19 -0.45 13.82 -3.34
N ASN A 20 -0.17 12.70 -4.01
CA ASN A 20 0.41 12.63 -5.35
C ASN A 20 -0.66 12.46 -6.44
N LEU A 21 -1.93 12.54 -6.09
CA LEU A 21 -3.08 12.45 -6.99
C LEU A 21 -3.79 13.82 -7.05
N LEU A 22 -3.72 14.48 -8.19
CA LEU A 22 -4.37 15.77 -8.41
C LEU A 22 -5.67 15.59 -9.19
N MET A 23 -6.75 16.20 -8.73
CA MET A 23 -8.01 16.25 -9.46
C MET A 23 -8.06 17.52 -10.33
N ASP A 24 -8.19 17.36 -11.65
CA ASP A 24 -8.36 18.45 -12.59
C ASP A 24 -9.52 18.15 -13.55
N ARG A 25 -10.61 18.93 -13.45
CA ARG A 25 -11.80 18.83 -14.31
C ARG A 25 -12.35 17.39 -14.46
N GLY A 26 -12.34 16.63 -13.37
CA GLY A 26 -12.81 15.25 -13.35
C GLY A 26 -11.80 14.19 -13.82
N ALA A 27 -10.57 14.61 -14.17
CA ALA A 27 -9.45 13.72 -14.46
C ALA A 27 -8.48 13.67 -13.29
N ILE A 28 -7.93 12.49 -13.01
CA ILE A 28 -6.86 12.32 -12.04
C ILE A 28 -5.53 12.45 -12.76
N LYS A 29 -4.66 13.31 -12.24
CA LYS A 29 -3.27 13.45 -12.68
C LYS A 29 -2.35 12.94 -11.58
N VAL A 30 -1.39 12.12 -11.96
CA VAL A 30 -0.38 11.57 -11.05
C VAL A 30 0.87 12.42 -11.16
N ILE A 31 1.46 12.75 -10.02
CA ILE A 31 2.70 13.54 -9.90
C ILE A 31 3.69 12.84 -8.98
N ASP A 32 4.92 13.36 -8.91
CA ASP A 32 5.96 12.89 -7.97
C ASP A 32 6.44 11.47 -8.26
N PHE A 33 7.15 11.32 -9.38
CA PHE A 33 7.68 10.04 -9.86
C PHE A 33 9.08 9.71 -9.31
N ASP A 34 9.56 10.41 -8.27
CA ASP A 34 10.93 10.26 -7.76
C ASP A 34 11.18 8.85 -7.19
N ASP A 35 10.14 8.20 -6.65
CA ASP A 35 10.20 6.84 -6.11
C ASP A 35 9.91 5.74 -7.15
N CYS A 36 9.74 6.11 -8.44
CA CYS A 36 9.42 5.12 -9.46
C CYS A 36 10.54 4.09 -9.63
N GLY A 37 10.15 2.83 -9.78
CA GLY A 37 11.12 1.75 -9.88
C GLY A 37 10.47 0.40 -10.20
N PHE A 38 11.30 -0.64 -10.31
CA PHE A 38 10.81 -1.99 -10.57
C PHE A 38 10.33 -2.66 -9.27
N SER A 39 9.02 -2.92 -9.18
CA SER A 39 8.43 -3.64 -8.06
C SER A 39 7.12 -4.31 -8.49
N TRP A 40 6.38 -4.86 -7.52
CA TRP A 40 5.08 -5.49 -7.76
C TRP A 40 3.99 -4.43 -7.96
N PHE A 41 3.10 -4.64 -8.93
CA PHE A 41 1.98 -3.72 -9.19
C PHE A 41 1.07 -3.52 -7.96
N LEU A 42 0.90 -4.57 -7.13
CA LEU A 42 0.13 -4.47 -5.88
C LEU A 42 0.78 -3.56 -4.83
N TYR A 43 2.08 -3.25 -4.97
CA TYR A 43 2.71 -2.28 -4.10
C TYR A 43 2.15 -0.87 -4.35
N ASP A 44 1.87 -0.50 -5.60
CA ASP A 44 1.20 0.77 -5.91
C ASP A 44 -0.21 0.83 -5.31
N CYS A 45 -0.97 -0.28 -5.34
CA CYS A 45 -2.23 -0.38 -4.61
C CYS A 45 -2.03 -0.05 -3.12
N ALA A 46 -1.06 -0.69 -2.48
CA ALA A 46 -0.77 -0.47 -1.06
C ALA A 46 -0.37 0.98 -0.75
N THR A 47 0.37 1.64 -1.67
CA THR A 47 0.78 3.03 -1.45
C THR A 47 -0.38 4.01 -1.46
N THR A 48 -1.51 3.68 -2.12
CA THR A 48 -2.70 4.56 -2.15
C THR A 48 -3.31 4.80 -0.78
N VAL A 49 -3.14 3.88 0.16
CA VAL A 49 -3.68 3.97 1.53
C VAL A 49 -2.63 4.36 2.57
N SER A 50 -1.45 4.83 2.13
CA SER A 50 -0.35 5.26 3.00
C SER A 50 -0.81 6.27 4.04
N PHE A 51 -0.43 6.04 5.29
CA PHE A 51 -0.68 6.85 6.49
C PHE A 51 -2.09 6.74 7.09
N PHE A 52 -3.05 6.09 6.41
CA PHE A 52 -4.40 5.89 6.92
C PHE A 52 -4.91 4.44 6.77
N GLU A 53 -4.01 3.46 6.73
CA GLU A 53 -4.30 2.03 6.55
C GLU A 53 -5.27 1.46 7.59
N HIS A 54 -5.43 2.15 8.71
CA HIS A 54 -6.36 1.79 9.80
C HIS A 54 -7.77 2.37 9.63
N ASN A 55 -7.99 3.25 8.62
CA ASN A 55 -9.29 3.86 8.39
C ASN A 55 -10.32 2.80 7.97
N PRO A 56 -11.54 2.80 8.53
CA PRO A 56 -12.60 1.86 8.17
C PRO A 56 -13.03 1.90 6.69
N GLU A 57 -12.75 2.99 5.99
CA GLU A 57 -13.05 3.14 4.55
C GLU A 57 -12.02 2.43 3.64
N VAL A 58 -10.87 2.02 4.17
CA VAL A 58 -9.80 1.41 3.37
C VAL A 58 -10.26 0.18 2.58
N PRO A 59 -11.06 -0.75 3.10
CA PRO A 59 -11.57 -1.87 2.31
C PRO A 59 -12.33 -1.42 1.05
N GLU A 60 -13.20 -0.41 1.15
CA GLU A 60 -13.95 0.11 0.01
C GLU A 60 -13.05 0.78 -1.03
N LEU A 61 -12.00 1.47 -0.58
CA LEU A 61 -11.00 2.08 -1.46
C LEU A 61 -10.18 1.01 -2.20
N ILE A 62 -9.78 -0.05 -1.52
CA ILE A 62 -9.08 -1.20 -2.13
C ILE A 62 -10.00 -1.88 -3.16
N ASP A 63 -11.27 -2.13 -2.83
CA ASP A 63 -12.24 -2.70 -3.76
C ASP A 63 -12.44 -1.81 -5.00
N ALA A 64 -12.47 -0.49 -4.82
CA ALA A 64 -12.57 0.45 -5.93
C ALA A 64 -11.31 0.40 -6.81
N TRP A 65 -10.12 0.33 -6.19
CA TRP A 65 -8.85 0.17 -6.90
C TRP A 65 -8.84 -1.14 -7.72
N VAL A 66 -9.21 -2.26 -7.11
CA VAL A 66 -9.30 -3.58 -7.78
C VAL A 66 -10.24 -3.52 -8.98
N ARG A 67 -11.44 -2.94 -8.81
CA ARG A 67 -12.38 -2.76 -9.94
C ARG A 67 -11.78 -1.90 -11.06
N GLY A 68 -11.08 -0.83 -10.69
CA GLY A 68 -10.40 0.04 -11.67
C GLY A 68 -9.28 -0.70 -12.40
N TYR A 69 -8.44 -1.40 -11.67
CA TYR A 69 -7.31 -2.15 -12.21
C TYR A 69 -7.76 -3.23 -13.20
N ARG A 70 -8.80 -3.99 -12.86
CA ARG A 70 -9.39 -5.04 -13.72
C ARG A 70 -9.98 -4.54 -15.05
N ARG A 71 -10.15 -3.23 -15.20
CA ARG A 71 -10.57 -2.63 -16.50
C ARG A 71 -9.42 -2.52 -17.49
N VAL A 72 -8.18 -2.56 -17.03
CA VAL A 72 -6.97 -2.34 -17.84
C VAL A 72 -5.93 -3.44 -17.72
N GLY A 73 -6.00 -4.27 -16.67
CA GLY A 73 -5.07 -5.35 -16.39
C GLY A 73 -5.74 -6.58 -15.79
N ALA A 74 -5.07 -7.70 -15.87
CA ALA A 74 -5.51 -8.93 -15.20
C ALA A 74 -5.10 -8.88 -13.72
N LEU A 75 -6.00 -9.31 -12.85
CA LEU A 75 -5.77 -9.51 -11.42
C LEU A 75 -6.57 -10.73 -10.97
N SER A 76 -5.88 -11.81 -10.66
CA SER A 76 -6.50 -13.03 -10.15
C SER A 76 -7.00 -12.86 -8.72
N ALA A 77 -7.91 -13.74 -8.28
CA ALA A 77 -8.37 -13.75 -6.90
C ALA A 77 -7.24 -14.08 -5.90
N GLU A 78 -6.25 -14.88 -6.33
CA GLU A 78 -5.09 -15.23 -5.53
C GLU A 78 -4.17 -14.01 -5.33
N GLU A 79 -3.99 -13.20 -6.36
CA GLU A 79 -3.23 -11.95 -6.28
C GLU A 79 -3.96 -10.92 -5.43
N GLU A 80 -5.26 -10.76 -5.62
CA GLU A 80 -6.09 -9.87 -4.81
C GLU A 80 -6.00 -10.22 -3.32
N ALA A 81 -5.98 -11.52 -2.97
CA ALA A 81 -5.83 -11.98 -1.59
C ALA A 81 -4.48 -11.57 -0.94
N GLU A 82 -3.47 -11.24 -1.74
CA GLU A 82 -2.16 -10.77 -1.25
C GLU A 82 -2.09 -9.23 -1.04
N ILE A 83 -3.13 -8.48 -1.39
CA ILE A 83 -3.12 -7.00 -1.22
C ILE A 83 -2.82 -6.63 0.23
N ASP A 84 -3.42 -7.29 1.21
CA ASP A 84 -3.14 -7.04 2.63
C ASP A 84 -1.67 -7.25 3.00
N THR A 85 -0.97 -8.18 2.31
CA THR A 85 0.47 -8.39 2.49
C THR A 85 1.27 -7.16 2.04
N PHE A 86 0.88 -6.54 0.92
CA PHE A 86 1.53 -5.33 0.42
C PHE A 86 1.18 -4.10 1.27
N VAL A 87 -0.06 -3.99 1.74
CA VAL A 87 -0.47 -2.93 2.68
C VAL A 87 0.33 -3.03 3.98
N MET A 88 0.49 -4.24 4.53
CA MET A 88 1.29 -4.44 5.73
C MET A 88 2.78 -4.16 5.49
N LEU A 89 3.32 -4.57 4.33
CA LEU A 89 4.70 -4.24 3.93
C LEU A 89 4.89 -2.72 3.86
N ARG A 90 3.99 -2.00 3.18
CA ARG A 90 4.05 -0.54 3.08
C ARG A 90 3.98 0.10 4.46
N ARG A 91 3.08 -0.36 5.34
CA ARG A 91 2.96 0.13 6.72
C ARG A 91 4.26 0.02 7.50
N LEU A 92 4.94 -1.13 7.42
CA LEU A 92 6.22 -1.36 8.10
C LEU A 92 7.34 -0.48 7.54
N LEU A 93 7.38 -0.28 6.22
CA LEU A 93 8.32 0.64 5.58
C LEU A 93 8.10 2.09 6.03
N LEU A 94 6.85 2.52 6.17
CA LEU A 94 6.51 3.86 6.66
C LEU A 94 6.89 4.06 8.13
N VAL A 95 6.71 3.04 8.99
CA VAL A 95 7.20 3.07 10.38
C VAL A 95 8.72 3.25 10.40
N ALA A 96 9.44 2.51 9.56
CA ALA A 96 10.90 2.67 9.43
C ALA A 96 11.29 4.05 8.90
N TRP A 97 10.55 4.57 7.91
CA TRP A 97 10.76 5.90 7.36
C TRP A 97 10.56 6.99 8.41
N ILE A 98 9.49 6.93 9.19
CA ILE A 98 9.23 7.86 10.30
C ILE A 98 10.39 7.87 11.30
N GLY A 99 10.93 6.69 11.63
CA GLY A 99 12.08 6.58 12.53
C GLY A 99 13.37 7.21 11.97
N SER A 100 13.59 7.06 10.66
CA SER A 100 14.82 7.58 10.00
C SER A 100 14.73 9.06 9.57
N HIS A 101 13.51 9.63 9.51
CA HIS A 101 13.24 11.01 9.11
C HIS A 101 12.52 11.80 10.21
N SER A 102 12.91 11.54 11.46
CA SER A 102 12.26 12.11 12.66
C SER A 102 12.30 13.64 12.73
N GLU A 103 13.17 14.28 11.94
CA GLU A 103 13.28 15.73 11.81
C GLU A 103 12.20 16.34 10.91
N THR A 104 11.50 15.56 10.08
CA THR A 104 10.49 16.07 9.16
C THR A 104 9.17 16.37 9.87
N GLU A 105 8.45 17.41 9.41
CA GLU A 105 7.13 17.76 9.95
C GLU A 105 6.14 16.60 9.87
N LEU A 106 6.16 15.83 8.77
CA LEU A 106 5.28 14.67 8.59
C LEU A 106 5.57 13.59 9.63
N ALA A 107 6.85 13.22 9.82
CA ALA A 107 7.23 12.21 10.81
C ALA A 107 6.88 12.67 12.24
N GLN A 108 7.08 13.95 12.55
CA GLN A 108 6.71 14.53 13.85
C GLN A 108 5.19 14.53 14.07
N SER A 109 4.40 14.84 13.04
CA SER A 109 2.94 14.83 13.13
C SER A 109 2.38 13.42 13.32
N MET A 110 2.99 12.42 12.71
CA MET A 110 2.61 11.00 12.86
C MET A 110 3.03 10.46 14.22
N GLY A 111 4.25 10.75 14.64
CA GLY A 111 4.80 10.43 15.95
C GLY A 111 4.68 8.95 16.35
N VAL A 112 4.69 8.73 17.66
CA VAL A 112 4.58 7.40 18.27
C VAL A 112 3.21 6.77 18.00
N ALA A 113 2.15 7.57 17.84
CA ALA A 113 0.79 7.09 17.61
C ALA A 113 0.67 6.24 16.34
N TYR A 114 1.36 6.62 15.26
CA TYR A 114 1.39 5.84 14.02
C TYR A 114 2.04 4.47 14.23
N THR A 115 3.17 4.43 14.93
CA THR A 115 3.87 3.18 15.27
C THR A 115 3.00 2.27 16.16
N GLN A 116 2.39 2.81 17.20
CA GLN A 116 1.48 2.06 18.08
C GLN A 116 0.25 1.55 17.34
N GLY A 117 -0.34 2.36 16.44
CA GLY A 117 -1.44 1.96 15.58
C GLY A 117 -1.10 0.84 14.59
N THR A 118 0.18 0.49 14.43
CA THR A 118 0.61 -0.64 13.60
C THR A 118 0.36 -1.99 14.29
N LEU A 119 0.35 -2.06 15.61
CA LEU A 119 0.17 -3.32 16.36
C LEU A 119 -1.15 -4.03 16.03
N PRO A 120 -2.33 -3.38 16.11
CA PRO A 120 -3.59 -4.01 15.73
C PRO A 120 -3.64 -4.46 14.26
N LEU A 121 -2.95 -3.75 13.36
CA LEU A 121 -2.84 -4.15 11.95
C LEU A 121 -2.00 -5.43 11.81
N CYS A 122 -0.88 -5.52 12.52
CA CYS A 122 -0.05 -6.73 12.58
C CYS A 122 -0.84 -7.93 13.12
N GLU A 123 -1.58 -7.76 14.21
CA GLU A 123 -2.37 -8.83 14.82
C GLU A 123 -3.44 -9.36 13.84
N ARG A 124 -4.16 -8.49 13.16
CA ARG A 124 -5.13 -8.89 12.11
C ARG A 124 -4.45 -9.61 10.96
N TYR A 125 -3.31 -9.11 10.47
CA TYR A 125 -2.55 -9.74 9.42
C TYR A 125 -2.07 -11.14 9.83
N LEU A 126 -1.52 -11.28 11.02
CA LEU A 126 -1.03 -12.56 11.53
C LEU A 126 -2.17 -13.55 11.78
N SER A 127 -3.34 -13.11 12.23
CA SER A 127 -4.50 -13.98 12.40
C SER A 127 -4.97 -14.55 11.05
N ARG A 128 -4.92 -13.75 9.98
CA ARG A 128 -5.33 -14.17 8.63
C ARG A 128 -4.31 -15.08 7.94
N PHE A 129 -3.02 -14.76 8.07
CA PHE A 129 -1.95 -15.41 7.31
C PHE A 129 -1.01 -16.28 8.15
N GLY A 130 -1.00 -16.13 9.48
CA GLY A 130 -0.08 -16.83 10.38
C GLY A 130 -0.37 -18.33 10.51
N GLU A 131 -1.62 -18.74 10.42
CA GLU A 131 -2.01 -20.16 10.50
C GLU A 131 -1.67 -20.94 9.22
N ALA A 132 -1.68 -20.28 8.06
CA ALA A 132 -1.34 -20.91 6.77
C ALA A 132 0.14 -21.29 6.67
N ARG A 133 1.03 -20.78 7.54
CA ARG A 133 2.45 -21.10 7.58
C ARG A 133 2.83 -22.22 8.54
N ARG A 134 1.90 -22.71 9.37
CA ARG A 134 2.13 -23.78 10.34
C ARG A 134 1.74 -25.17 9.81
N ARG A 135 1.26 -25.25 8.57
CA ARG A 135 0.96 -26.47 7.84
C ARG A 135 1.91 -26.61 6.65
#